data_e087c2db65fc5a60dbb23c95593cdaf4
#
_entry.id   e087c2db65fc5a60dbb23c95593cdaf4
#
_cell.length_a   1.000
_cell.length_b   1.000
_cell.length_c   1.000
_cell.angle_alpha   90.00
_cell.angle_beta   90.00
_cell.angle_gamma   90.00
#
_symmetry.space_group_name_H-M   'P 1'
#
loop_
_entity.id
_entity.type
_entity.pdbx_description
1 polymer ?
#
loop_
_entity_poly.entity_id
_entity_poly.type
_entity_poly.pdbx_seq_one_letter_code
_entity_poly.pdbx_strand_id
1 'polypeptide(L)'
;MFDLKSIWGSDIETNGLLDTVSQFHCGVLINAESNDTLKYGVAPMVGIVGGFKEYVHKVEEIAASPDDMLVFHNGINYDVPAIDKLKRLYFGKRFNFPKHKMIDTLVLGRLMYPNIKFSDMGAVKAGRLPPNMMGRQSLEAWGYRLGEMKGEYKHDYVAKCKAEGIEYKAGD
;
A
#
# COMPACT_ATOMS: atom_id res chain seq x y z
N MET A 1 -25.10 -4.08 -13.21
CA MET A 1 -24.39 -2.85 -12.78
C MET A 1 -24.02 -3.09 -11.34
N PHE A 2 -22.72 -3.18 -11.02
CA PHE A 2 -22.31 -3.31 -9.61
C PHE A 2 -22.49 -1.95 -8.95
N ASP A 3 -23.38 -1.88 -7.98
CA ASP A 3 -23.61 -0.67 -7.19
C ASP A 3 -22.58 -0.66 -6.05
N LEU A 4 -21.32 -0.31 -6.39
CA LEU A 4 -20.26 -0.20 -5.40
C LEU A 4 -20.59 0.95 -4.46
N LYS A 5 -20.72 0.66 -3.17
CA LYS A 5 -20.96 1.67 -2.13
C LYS A 5 -19.67 2.30 -1.65
N SER A 6 -18.57 1.53 -1.69
CA SER A 6 -17.32 2.04 -1.14
C SER A 6 -16.10 1.34 -1.73
N ILE A 7 -15.04 2.12 -1.96
CA ILE A 7 -13.72 1.65 -2.39
C ILE A 7 -12.72 1.96 -1.29
N TRP A 8 -11.99 0.94 -0.84
CA TRP A 8 -10.99 1.05 0.22
C TRP A 8 -9.60 0.80 -0.32
N GLY A 9 -8.74 1.81 -0.30
CA GLY A 9 -7.29 1.62 -0.50
C GLY A 9 -6.67 0.92 0.70
N SER A 10 -5.75 -0.01 0.46
CA SER A 10 -5.06 -0.76 1.51
C SER A 10 -3.58 -0.90 1.19
N ASP A 11 -2.74 -0.71 2.20
CA ASP A 11 -1.29 -0.90 2.13
C ASP A 11 -0.76 -1.39 3.48
N ILE A 12 0.29 -2.21 3.48
CA ILE A 12 0.96 -2.69 4.69
C ILE A 12 2.47 -2.50 4.62
N GLU A 13 3.06 -2.25 5.79
CA GLU A 13 4.52 -2.26 5.96
C GLU A 13 4.93 -3.39 6.90
N THR A 14 6.01 -4.07 6.57
CA THR A 14 6.50 -5.25 7.29
C THR A 14 8.03 -5.22 7.40
N ASN A 15 8.59 -6.15 8.17
CA ASN A 15 10.04 -6.23 8.39
C ASN A 15 10.84 -6.89 7.25
N GLY A 16 10.23 -7.20 6.11
CA GLY A 16 10.97 -7.85 5.02
C GLY A 16 10.14 -8.20 3.79
N LEU A 17 10.80 -8.80 2.81
CA LEU A 17 10.16 -9.34 1.62
C LEU A 17 9.34 -10.60 1.95
N LEU A 18 8.50 -11.04 1.02
CA LEU A 18 7.56 -12.16 1.24
C LEU A 18 8.22 -13.42 1.79
N ASP A 19 9.44 -13.73 1.38
CA ASP A 19 10.17 -14.93 1.84
C ASP A 19 10.61 -14.81 3.30
N THR A 20 10.95 -13.60 3.76
CA THR A 20 11.52 -13.33 5.07
C THR A 20 10.54 -12.66 6.04
N VAL A 21 9.39 -12.18 5.56
CA VAL A 21 8.41 -11.48 6.40
C VAL A 21 7.98 -12.33 7.58
N SER A 22 8.08 -11.74 8.77
CA SER A 22 7.71 -12.35 10.05
C SER A 22 7.05 -11.36 11.02
N GLN A 23 7.07 -10.06 10.69
CA GLN A 23 6.54 -9.02 11.55
C GLN A 23 5.76 -7.98 10.77
N PHE A 24 4.58 -7.63 11.26
CA PHE A 24 3.76 -6.51 10.81
C PHE A 24 4.22 -5.24 11.53
N HIS A 25 4.49 -4.18 10.80
CA HIS A 25 4.81 -2.87 11.35
C HIS A 25 3.58 -1.98 11.39
N CYS A 26 2.97 -1.74 10.26
CA CYS A 26 1.72 -0.98 10.18
C CYS A 26 0.90 -1.36 8.95
N GLY A 27 -0.36 -0.95 8.95
CA GLY A 27 -1.25 -1.03 7.82
C GLY A 27 -2.20 0.16 7.82
N VAL A 28 -2.63 0.55 6.63
CA VAL A 28 -3.55 1.67 6.44
C VAL A 28 -4.71 1.21 5.56
N LEU A 29 -5.91 1.64 5.93
CA LEU A 29 -7.10 1.54 5.11
C LEU A 29 -7.65 2.95 4.89
N ILE A 30 -7.90 3.31 3.63
CA ILE A 30 -8.44 4.63 3.26
C ILE A 30 -9.70 4.42 2.46
N ASN A 31 -10.81 4.98 2.93
CA ASN A 31 -12.05 5.01 2.15
C ASN A 31 -11.93 6.12 1.10
N ALA A 32 -12.07 5.77 -0.19
CA ALA A 32 -11.88 6.70 -1.30
C ALA A 32 -13.02 7.74 -1.42
N GLU A 33 -14.17 7.50 -0.82
CA GLU A 33 -15.32 8.41 -0.88
C GLU A 33 -15.33 9.40 0.29
N SER A 34 -15.18 8.88 1.52
CA SER A 34 -15.21 9.73 2.73
C SER A 34 -13.84 10.31 3.10
N ASN A 35 -12.73 9.77 2.54
CA ASN A 35 -11.35 10.02 2.96
C ASN A 35 -11.05 9.58 4.41
N ASP A 36 -11.93 8.78 5.01
CA ASP A 36 -11.66 8.21 6.33
C ASP A 36 -10.44 7.31 6.28
N THR A 37 -9.51 7.55 7.18
CA THR A 37 -8.26 6.80 7.25
C THR A 37 -8.18 6.03 8.56
N LEU A 38 -8.07 4.70 8.47
CA LEU A 38 -7.86 3.80 9.59
C LEU A 38 -6.39 3.35 9.60
N LYS A 39 -5.69 3.62 10.69
CA LYS A 39 -4.27 3.29 10.86
C LYS A 39 -4.12 2.17 11.89
N TYR A 40 -3.32 1.18 11.57
CA TYR A 40 -3.03 0.02 12.41
C TYR A 40 -1.52 -0.13 12.58
N GLY A 41 -1.05 -0.52 13.76
CA GLY A 41 0.38 -0.65 14.00
C GLY A 41 0.74 -1.23 15.35
N VAL A 42 2.04 -1.45 15.58
CA VAL A 42 2.58 -2.05 16.82
C VAL A 42 3.21 -1.03 17.79
N ALA A 43 3.41 0.20 17.37
CA ALA A 43 4.06 1.24 18.18
C ALA A 43 3.10 2.41 18.49
N PRO A 44 3.40 3.26 19.48
CA PRO A 44 2.58 4.41 19.82
C PRO A 44 2.66 5.48 18.71
N MET A 45 1.94 5.27 17.63
CA MET A 45 1.72 6.25 16.58
C MET A 45 0.38 6.94 16.83
N VAL A 46 0.31 8.24 16.57
CA VAL A 46 -0.92 9.01 16.74
C VAL A 46 -2.01 8.51 15.79
N GLY A 47 -3.21 8.25 16.33
CA GLY A 47 -4.38 7.86 15.53
C GLY A 47 -4.43 6.36 15.14
N ILE A 48 -3.68 5.50 15.83
CA ILE A 48 -3.80 4.05 15.66
C ILE A 48 -5.11 3.56 16.29
N VAL A 49 -5.89 2.79 15.51
CA VAL A 49 -7.16 2.19 15.94
C VAL A 49 -7.02 0.72 16.34
N GLY A 50 -5.86 0.09 16.09
CA GLY A 50 -5.59 -1.29 16.46
C GLY A 50 -4.28 -1.82 15.92
N GLY A 51 -4.01 -3.10 16.17
CA GLY A 51 -2.85 -3.83 15.65
C GLY A 51 -3.18 -4.67 14.42
N PHE A 52 -2.33 -5.66 14.15
CA PHE A 52 -2.49 -6.56 13.00
C PHE A 52 -3.81 -7.34 13.02
N LYS A 53 -4.27 -7.78 14.20
CA LYS A 53 -5.52 -8.53 14.33
C LYS A 53 -6.71 -7.71 13.88
N GLU A 54 -6.79 -6.47 14.35
CA GLU A 54 -7.87 -5.53 14.03
C GLU A 54 -7.81 -5.11 12.56
N TYR A 55 -6.60 -4.91 12.00
CA TYR A 55 -6.41 -4.67 10.57
C TYR A 55 -6.97 -5.81 9.72
N VAL A 56 -6.56 -7.05 9.99
CA VAL A 56 -7.04 -8.22 9.24
C VAL A 56 -8.53 -8.38 9.37
N HIS A 57 -9.10 -8.18 10.57
CA HIS A 57 -10.54 -8.25 10.79
C HIS A 57 -11.29 -7.22 9.94
N LYS A 58 -10.78 -5.98 9.87
CA LYS A 58 -11.41 -4.92 9.05
C LYS A 58 -11.31 -5.22 7.56
N VAL A 59 -10.17 -5.73 7.09
CA VAL A 59 -10.01 -6.18 5.70
C VAL A 59 -10.99 -7.31 5.35
N GLU A 60 -11.16 -8.29 6.24
CA GLU A 60 -12.12 -9.39 6.07
C GLU A 60 -13.58 -8.88 6.09
N GLU A 61 -13.90 -7.92 6.94
CA GLU A 61 -15.22 -7.27 7.00
C GLU A 61 -15.56 -6.57 5.68
N ILE A 62 -14.63 -5.74 5.14
CA ILE A 62 -14.78 -5.07 3.85
C ILE A 62 -14.92 -6.11 2.72
N ALA A 63 -14.09 -7.15 2.73
CA ALA A 63 -14.15 -8.20 1.71
C ALA A 63 -15.44 -9.04 1.75
N ALA A 64 -16.09 -9.15 2.90
CA ALA A 64 -17.37 -9.83 3.08
C ALA A 64 -18.57 -8.97 2.64
N SER A 65 -18.42 -7.66 2.61
CA SER A 65 -19.47 -6.75 2.13
C SER A 65 -19.72 -6.95 0.62
N PRO A 66 -20.96 -7.11 0.16
CA PRO A 66 -21.24 -7.28 -1.27
C PRO A 66 -20.87 -6.04 -2.10
N ASP A 67 -20.97 -4.87 -1.51
CA ASP A 67 -20.92 -3.57 -2.18
C ASP A 67 -19.56 -2.89 -2.09
N ASP A 68 -18.61 -3.43 -1.30
CA ASP A 68 -17.30 -2.84 -1.08
C ASP A 68 -16.21 -3.56 -1.88
N MET A 69 -15.15 -2.81 -2.24
CA MET A 69 -13.96 -3.32 -2.91
C MET A 69 -12.70 -2.86 -2.22
N LEU A 70 -11.67 -3.70 -2.25
CA LEU A 70 -10.32 -3.37 -1.79
C LEU A 70 -9.39 -3.09 -2.96
N VAL A 71 -8.60 -2.04 -2.84
CA VAL A 71 -7.62 -1.62 -3.82
C VAL A 71 -6.23 -1.72 -3.20
N PHE A 72 -5.34 -2.44 -3.87
CA PHE A 72 -3.94 -2.57 -3.50
C PHE A 72 -3.05 -2.16 -4.69
N HIS A 73 -1.79 -1.87 -4.41
CA HIS A 73 -0.79 -1.75 -5.45
C HIS A 73 0.22 -2.89 -5.36
N ASN A 74 0.17 -3.84 -6.29
CA ASN A 74 0.93 -5.09 -6.24
C ASN A 74 0.51 -6.04 -5.11
N GLY A 75 -0.72 -5.90 -4.63
CA GLY A 75 -1.25 -6.68 -3.52
C GLY A 75 -1.36 -8.17 -3.77
N ILE A 76 -1.53 -8.58 -5.05
CA ILE A 76 -1.52 -10.00 -5.47
C ILE A 76 -0.19 -10.66 -5.12
N ASN A 77 0.93 -9.95 -5.33
CA ASN A 77 2.26 -10.52 -5.15
C ASN A 77 2.87 -10.23 -3.78
N TYR A 78 2.33 -9.27 -3.02
CA TYR A 78 2.91 -8.92 -1.74
C TYR A 78 1.89 -8.85 -0.60
N ASP A 79 0.99 -7.87 -0.56
CA ASP A 79 0.16 -7.61 0.62
C ASP A 79 -0.68 -8.83 1.04
N VAL A 80 -1.44 -9.40 0.11
CA VAL A 80 -2.32 -10.53 0.40
C VAL A 80 -1.54 -11.78 0.83
N PRO A 81 -0.47 -12.20 0.15
CA PRO A 81 0.39 -13.29 0.63
C PRO A 81 1.09 -13.00 1.96
N ALA A 82 1.54 -11.76 2.20
CA ALA A 82 2.18 -11.37 3.45
C ALA A 82 1.18 -11.42 4.62
N ILE A 83 -0.04 -10.91 4.43
CA ILE A 83 -1.11 -11.01 5.42
C ILE A 83 -1.43 -12.48 5.73
N ASP A 84 -1.54 -13.37 4.71
CA ASP A 84 -1.79 -14.79 4.94
C ASP A 84 -0.65 -15.45 5.74
N LYS A 85 0.60 -15.14 5.40
CA LYS A 85 1.77 -15.64 6.12
C LYS A 85 1.79 -15.18 7.57
N LEU A 86 1.60 -13.88 7.82
CA LEU A 86 1.56 -13.32 9.17
C LEU A 86 0.36 -13.82 9.98
N LYS A 87 -0.82 -13.95 9.35
CA LYS A 87 -2.01 -14.50 10.03
C LYS A 87 -1.80 -15.93 10.46
N ARG A 88 -1.14 -16.75 9.64
CA ARG A 88 -0.75 -18.11 10.04
C ARG A 88 0.26 -18.11 11.16
N LEU A 89 1.28 -17.24 11.07
CA LEU A 89 2.33 -17.14 12.07
C LEU A 89 1.77 -16.72 13.44
N TYR A 90 0.91 -15.72 13.48
CA TYR A 90 0.42 -15.13 14.73
C TYR A 90 -0.79 -15.88 15.32
N PHE A 91 -1.65 -16.46 14.47
CA PHE A 91 -2.93 -17.00 14.92
C PHE A 91 -3.19 -18.45 14.48
N GLY A 92 -2.27 -19.07 13.72
CA GLY A 92 -2.44 -20.43 13.17
C GLY A 92 -3.59 -20.54 12.14
N LYS A 93 -4.07 -19.41 11.59
CA LYS A 93 -5.23 -19.35 10.68
C LYS A 93 -4.84 -18.82 9.32
N ARG A 94 -5.49 -19.31 8.25
CA ARG A 94 -5.32 -18.79 6.90
C ARG A 94 -6.09 -17.50 6.70
N PHE A 95 -5.57 -16.66 5.82
CA PHE A 95 -6.26 -15.48 5.29
C PHE A 95 -6.89 -15.85 3.94
N ASN A 96 -8.18 -16.17 3.97
CA ASN A 96 -8.92 -16.55 2.77
C ASN A 96 -9.52 -15.30 2.11
N PHE A 97 -8.69 -14.56 1.38
CA PHE A 97 -9.13 -13.35 0.71
C PHE A 97 -9.83 -13.67 -0.62
N PRO A 98 -11.10 -13.22 -0.84
CA PRO A 98 -11.81 -13.47 -2.08
C PRO A 98 -11.24 -12.58 -3.21
N LYS A 99 -10.58 -13.19 -4.20
CA LYS A 99 -9.87 -12.48 -5.28
C LYS A 99 -10.74 -11.49 -6.06
N HIS A 100 -12.04 -11.78 -6.19
CA HIS A 100 -12.98 -10.88 -6.89
C HIS A 100 -13.29 -9.58 -6.13
N LYS A 101 -12.85 -9.47 -4.88
CA LYS A 101 -12.97 -8.28 -4.02
C LYS A 101 -11.76 -7.37 -4.07
N MET A 102 -10.80 -7.66 -4.94
CA MET A 102 -9.56 -6.90 -5.05
C MET A 102 -9.39 -6.27 -6.42
N ILE A 103 -8.98 -5.02 -6.42
CA ILE A 103 -8.41 -4.32 -7.56
C ILE A 103 -6.91 -4.15 -7.28
N ASP A 104 -6.07 -4.72 -8.16
CA ASP A 104 -4.62 -4.49 -8.10
C ASP A 104 -4.23 -3.42 -9.12
N THR A 105 -3.86 -2.24 -8.64
CA THR A 105 -3.58 -1.09 -9.52
C THR A 105 -2.31 -1.27 -10.35
N LEU A 106 -1.35 -2.11 -9.93
CA LEU A 106 -0.19 -2.45 -10.75
C LEU A 106 -0.62 -3.29 -11.97
N VAL A 107 -1.48 -4.28 -11.77
CA VAL A 107 -2.04 -5.10 -12.86
C VAL A 107 -2.92 -4.26 -13.76
N LEU A 108 -3.82 -3.48 -13.18
CA LEU A 108 -4.72 -2.60 -13.93
C LEU A 108 -3.94 -1.58 -14.78
N GLY A 109 -2.91 -0.96 -14.19
CA GLY A 109 -2.06 -0.01 -14.91
C GLY A 109 -1.33 -0.64 -16.10
N ARG A 110 -0.83 -1.88 -15.95
CA ARG A 110 -0.21 -2.63 -17.05
C ARG A 110 -1.19 -2.98 -18.17
N LEU A 111 -2.42 -3.31 -17.81
CA LEU A 111 -3.46 -3.64 -18.79
C LEU A 111 -3.96 -2.41 -19.54
N MET A 112 -4.22 -1.31 -18.83
CA MET A 112 -4.76 -0.09 -19.42
C MET A 112 -3.71 0.73 -20.17
N TYR A 113 -2.46 0.69 -19.75
CA TYR A 113 -1.37 1.49 -20.30
C TYR A 113 -0.16 0.63 -20.70
N PRO A 114 -0.31 -0.34 -21.64
CA PRO A 114 0.79 -1.23 -22.03
C PRO A 114 1.95 -0.48 -22.67
N ASN A 115 1.67 0.66 -23.30
CA ASN A 115 2.65 1.49 -23.99
C ASN A 115 3.02 2.77 -23.22
N ILE A 116 2.86 2.79 -21.90
CA ILE A 116 3.07 3.99 -21.06
C ILE A 116 4.45 4.63 -21.26
N LYS A 117 5.46 3.83 -21.59
CA LYS A 117 6.81 4.33 -21.89
C LYS A 117 6.83 5.38 -22.99
N PHE A 118 6.03 5.19 -24.06
CA PHE A 118 5.94 6.17 -25.14
C PHE A 118 5.22 7.44 -24.70
N SER A 119 4.15 7.28 -23.90
CA SER A 119 3.40 8.40 -23.33
C SER A 119 4.26 9.25 -22.39
N ASP A 120 5.19 8.62 -21.67
CA ASP A 120 6.10 9.30 -20.74
C ASP A 120 7.15 10.17 -21.40
N MET A 121 7.48 9.96 -22.69
CA MET A 121 8.56 10.70 -23.38
C MET A 121 8.39 12.22 -23.29
N GLY A 122 7.16 12.70 -23.44
CA GLY A 122 6.86 14.12 -23.32
C GLY A 122 7.05 14.66 -21.90
N ALA A 123 6.65 13.88 -20.90
CA ALA A 123 6.82 14.24 -19.49
C ALA A 123 8.30 14.26 -19.07
N VAL A 124 9.09 13.31 -19.56
CA VAL A 124 10.55 13.27 -19.32
C VAL A 124 11.24 14.47 -19.97
N LYS A 125 10.93 14.80 -21.24
CA LYS A 125 11.46 15.98 -21.92
C LYS A 125 11.11 17.30 -21.22
N ALA A 126 9.93 17.37 -20.62
CA ALA A 126 9.47 18.52 -19.86
C ALA A 126 9.95 18.55 -18.39
N GLY A 127 10.78 17.58 -17.96
CA GLY A 127 11.31 17.50 -16.59
C GLY A 127 10.25 17.13 -15.52
N ARG A 128 9.03 16.71 -15.93
CA ARG A 128 7.96 16.33 -15.00
C ARG A 128 8.05 14.88 -14.52
N LEU A 129 8.75 14.03 -15.25
CA LEU A 129 8.98 12.63 -14.90
C LEU A 129 10.50 12.35 -14.98
N PRO A 130 11.14 11.82 -13.90
CA PRO A 130 12.54 11.41 -13.96
C PRO A 130 12.76 10.33 -15.03
N PRO A 131 13.88 10.37 -15.79
CA PRO A 131 14.15 9.40 -16.85
C PRO A 131 14.14 7.94 -16.38
N ASN A 132 14.59 7.67 -15.16
CA ASN A 132 14.59 6.34 -14.56
C ASN A 132 13.19 5.82 -14.17
N MET A 133 12.17 6.69 -14.19
CA MET A 133 10.76 6.33 -13.95
C MET A 133 9.98 6.07 -15.23
N MET A 134 10.57 6.36 -16.40
CA MET A 134 9.93 6.17 -17.70
C MET A 134 9.54 4.70 -17.93
N GLY A 135 8.28 4.45 -18.20
CA GLY A 135 7.72 3.11 -18.42
C GLY A 135 7.46 2.29 -17.15
N ARG A 136 7.81 2.79 -15.98
CA ARG A 136 7.53 2.10 -14.71
C ARG A 136 6.08 2.28 -14.30
N GLN A 137 5.53 1.26 -13.63
CA GLN A 137 4.16 1.23 -13.11
C GLN A 137 4.14 1.28 -11.56
N SER A 138 5.27 1.69 -10.92
CA SER A 138 5.33 1.85 -9.47
C SER A 138 4.49 3.02 -8.99
N LEU A 139 4.06 3.02 -7.72
CA LEU A 139 3.35 4.14 -7.10
C LEU A 139 4.13 5.46 -7.24
N GLU A 140 5.45 5.42 -7.09
CA GLU A 140 6.31 6.58 -7.28
C GLU A 140 6.19 7.15 -8.71
N ALA A 141 6.26 6.29 -9.74
CA ALA A 141 6.10 6.72 -11.13
C ALA A 141 4.70 7.29 -11.41
N TRP A 142 3.67 6.71 -10.80
CA TRP A 142 2.31 7.24 -10.86
C TRP A 142 2.17 8.57 -10.11
N GLY A 143 2.86 8.73 -8.98
CA GLY A 143 2.93 10.01 -8.27
C GLY A 143 3.41 11.15 -9.16
N TYR A 144 4.52 10.95 -9.88
CA TYR A 144 5.00 11.92 -10.86
C TYR A 144 3.99 12.23 -11.98
N ARG A 145 3.29 11.20 -12.51
CA ARG A 145 2.31 11.40 -13.59
C ARG A 145 1.08 12.16 -13.14
N LEU A 146 0.63 11.92 -11.93
CA LEU A 146 -0.58 12.52 -11.34
C LEU A 146 -0.30 13.85 -10.64
N GLY A 147 0.97 14.16 -10.36
CA GLY A 147 1.34 15.32 -9.53
C GLY A 147 1.08 15.10 -8.04
N GLU A 148 0.85 13.85 -7.62
CA GLU A 148 0.56 13.45 -6.26
C GLU A 148 1.73 12.62 -5.71
N MET A 149 2.69 13.28 -5.09
CA MET A 149 3.88 12.60 -4.56
C MET A 149 3.59 11.95 -3.21
N LYS A 150 4.10 10.73 -3.03
CA LYS A 150 4.18 10.12 -1.70
C LYS A 150 5.00 11.06 -0.82
N GLY A 151 4.47 11.44 0.33
CA GLY A 151 5.17 12.32 1.28
C GLY A 151 6.57 11.77 1.59
N GLU A 152 7.54 12.67 1.74
CA GLU A 152 8.95 12.32 1.99
C GLU A 152 9.19 11.88 3.45
N TYR A 153 8.30 11.02 3.99
CA TYR A 153 8.38 10.54 5.38
C TYR A 153 9.78 10.07 5.77
N LYS A 154 10.49 9.40 4.84
CA LYS A 154 11.84 8.93 5.09
C LYS A 154 12.84 10.08 5.27
N HIS A 155 12.73 11.13 4.48
CA HIS A 155 13.56 12.32 4.62
C HIS A 155 13.26 13.06 5.91
N ASP A 156 11.98 13.24 6.24
CA ASP A 156 11.53 13.89 7.47
C ASP A 156 11.96 13.10 8.71
N TYR A 157 11.85 11.76 8.66
CA TYR A 157 12.28 10.88 9.73
C TYR A 157 13.80 10.91 9.92
N VAL A 158 14.59 10.83 8.84
CA VAL A 158 16.05 10.93 8.91
C VAL A 158 16.48 12.29 9.44
N ALA A 159 15.82 13.39 9.02
CA ALA A 159 16.08 14.73 9.53
C ALA A 159 15.77 14.83 11.03
N LYS A 160 14.66 14.24 11.46
CA LYS A 160 14.27 14.17 12.88
C LYS A 160 15.27 13.35 13.70
N CYS A 161 15.67 12.17 13.24
CA CYS A 161 16.69 11.34 13.90
C CYS A 161 18.02 12.11 14.07
N LYS A 162 18.46 12.83 13.02
CA LYS A 162 19.66 13.69 13.10
C LYS A 162 19.52 14.81 14.13
N ALA A 163 18.36 15.45 14.21
CA ALA A 163 18.11 16.51 15.17
C ALA A 163 18.08 16.00 16.61
N GLU A 164 17.62 14.77 16.82
CA GLU A 164 17.55 14.10 18.12
C GLU A 164 18.81 13.31 18.49
N GLY A 165 19.85 13.29 17.63
CA GLY A 165 21.10 12.55 17.85
C GLY A 165 20.95 11.02 17.77
N ILE A 166 19.88 10.55 17.12
CA ILE A 166 19.57 9.13 16.93
C ILE A 166 20.22 8.66 15.63
N GLU A 167 21.02 7.58 15.67
CA GLU A 167 21.59 6.98 14.49
C GLU A 167 20.50 6.22 13.68
N TYR A 168 20.21 6.70 12.46
CA TYR A 168 19.31 6.00 11.56
C TYR A 168 19.99 4.78 10.94
N LYS A 169 19.46 3.58 11.17
CA LYS A 169 19.87 2.35 10.48
C LYS A 169 18.82 2.01 9.42
N ALA A 170 19.26 1.86 8.18
CA ALA A 170 18.38 1.43 7.09
C ALA A 170 17.90 -0.01 7.37
N GLY A 171 16.60 -0.17 7.66
CA GLY A 171 15.98 -1.45 7.98
C GLY A 171 15.29 -1.51 9.35
N ASP A 172 15.39 -0.44 10.14
CA ASP A 172 14.56 -0.28 11.35
C ASP A 172 13.21 0.34 11.04
#